data_6190937a0272fd726b99ca45a07ebaa5
#
_entry.id   6190937a0272fd726b99ca45a07ebaa5
#
_cell.length_a   1.000
_cell.length_b   1.000
_cell.length_c   1.000
_cell.angle_alpha   90.00
_cell.angle_beta   90.00
_cell.angle_gamma   90.00
#
_symmetry.space_group_name_H-M   'P 1'
#
loop_
_entity.id
_entity.type
_entity.pdbx_description
1 polymer ?
#
loop_
_entity_poly.entity_id
_entity_poly.type
_entity_poly.pdbx_seq_one_letter_code
_entity_poly.pdbx_strand_id
1 'polypeptide(L)'
;PELPGAPVDCQSGGLSAHLIGADNGNFYRGQIGCDGTGYSMYKTVDGAITWTEHVLPTEESGTADTWNAEEAQVDTDTESNVYAMWMGIDNMPYFSYSMDDANTWSDAIMVGPSHLEGTGFPVVIAGDPGRVAFGYVGTEGDGVWHGYISVITDAFNETPLITTVQLNAPDDPLDNASPTCGYERCGGFGDFIDMQIDAFGRPWLSLSHNPSGDTGIMGTFQTGPTLYGNVTQLSMLPEGGVQTRGGDCQL
;
A
#
# COMPACT_ATOMS: atom_id res chain seq x y z
N PRO A 1 -24.38 21.77 1.85
CA PRO A 1 -25.00 20.55 2.33
C PRO A 1 -23.88 19.61 2.80
N GLU A 2 -24.01 19.07 4.01
CA GLU A 2 -23.14 17.96 4.42
C GLU A 2 -23.47 16.77 3.51
N LEU A 3 -22.44 16.22 2.88
CA LEU A 3 -22.59 14.96 2.15
C LEU A 3 -22.68 13.84 3.19
N PRO A 4 -23.62 12.89 3.04
CA PRO A 4 -23.66 11.76 3.93
C PRO A 4 -22.34 10.99 3.81
N GLY A 5 -21.74 10.68 4.95
CA GLY A 5 -20.58 9.80 5.03
C GLY A 5 -20.92 8.35 4.63
N ALA A 6 -20.02 7.43 4.92
CA ALA A 6 -20.31 5.99 4.86
C ALA A 6 -21.62 5.67 5.61
N PRO A 7 -22.30 4.55 5.31
CA PRO A 7 -23.60 4.22 5.89
C PRO A 7 -23.65 4.50 7.39
N VAL A 8 -24.68 5.23 7.83
CA VAL A 8 -24.81 5.74 9.21
C VAL A 8 -24.87 4.62 10.27
N ASP A 9 -25.17 3.41 9.84
CA ASP A 9 -25.27 2.23 10.71
C ASP A 9 -23.95 1.47 10.84
N CYS A 10 -22.90 1.91 10.13
CA CYS A 10 -21.58 1.31 10.15
C CYS A 10 -20.79 1.87 11.33
N GLN A 11 -20.58 1.08 12.37
CA GLN A 11 -19.69 1.42 13.49
C GLN A 11 -18.23 1.09 13.13
N SER A 12 -17.78 1.59 12.00
CA SER A 12 -16.37 1.51 11.65
C SER A 12 -15.62 2.54 12.48
N GLY A 13 -14.79 2.08 13.39
CA GLY A 13 -13.83 2.92 14.11
C GLY A 13 -12.51 3.00 13.36
N GLY A 14 -11.62 3.87 13.80
CA GLY A 14 -10.26 3.96 13.30
C GLY A 14 -10.06 4.95 12.16
N LEU A 15 -8.87 4.90 11.59
CA LEU A 15 -8.48 5.72 10.45
C LEU A 15 -9.09 5.12 9.18
N SER A 16 -9.40 5.94 8.20
CA SER A 16 -9.84 5.50 6.88
C SER A 16 -8.71 5.68 5.88
N ALA A 17 -8.58 4.74 4.95
CA ALA A 17 -7.71 4.85 3.80
C ALA A 17 -8.00 6.10 2.95
N HIS A 18 -7.11 6.40 2.03
CA HIS A 18 -7.30 7.47 1.07
C HIS A 18 -8.58 7.26 0.25
N LEU A 19 -9.24 8.35 -0.11
CA LEU A 19 -10.33 8.35 -1.08
C LEU A 19 -9.72 8.39 -2.49
N ILE A 20 -10.03 7.40 -3.30
CA ILE A 20 -9.53 7.29 -4.67
C ILE A 20 -10.68 7.43 -5.66
N GLY A 21 -10.47 8.25 -6.69
CA GLY A 21 -11.40 8.38 -7.82
C GLY A 21 -10.88 7.61 -9.03
N ALA A 22 -11.71 6.72 -9.58
CA ALA A 22 -11.42 5.98 -10.79
C ALA A 22 -11.81 6.74 -12.06
N ASP A 23 -11.23 6.39 -13.20
CA ASP A 23 -11.51 7.03 -14.50
C ASP A 23 -12.98 6.83 -14.96
N ASN A 24 -13.65 5.79 -14.47
CA ASN A 24 -15.09 5.57 -14.71
C ASN A 24 -16.02 6.49 -13.89
N GLY A 25 -15.45 7.35 -13.03
CA GLY A 25 -16.19 8.31 -12.19
C GLY A 25 -16.66 7.78 -10.84
N ASN A 26 -16.37 6.52 -10.52
CA ASN A 26 -16.61 5.95 -9.21
C ASN A 26 -15.53 6.39 -8.20
N PHE A 27 -15.89 6.41 -6.92
CA PHE A 27 -14.92 6.64 -5.85
C PHE A 27 -14.92 5.47 -4.88
N TYR A 28 -13.74 5.17 -4.35
CA TYR A 28 -13.50 4.04 -3.47
C TYR A 28 -12.76 4.49 -2.20
N ARG A 29 -13.08 3.85 -1.09
CA ARG A 29 -12.40 4.02 0.20
C ARG A 29 -12.39 2.69 0.95
N GLY A 30 -11.23 2.23 1.37
CA GLY A 30 -11.11 1.05 2.22
C GLY A 30 -11.27 1.41 3.70
N GLN A 31 -11.84 0.50 4.47
CA GLN A 31 -11.99 0.61 5.92
C GLN A 31 -12.35 -0.75 6.54
N ILE A 32 -12.37 -0.84 7.87
CA ILE A 32 -12.95 -1.98 8.59
C ILE A 32 -14.41 -2.19 8.14
N GLY A 33 -14.82 -3.43 8.01
CA GLY A 33 -16.19 -3.79 7.65
C GLY A 33 -17.24 -3.29 8.65
N CYS A 34 -18.46 -3.08 8.20
CA CYS A 34 -19.56 -2.54 9.01
C CYS A 34 -19.93 -3.41 10.22
N ASP A 35 -19.66 -4.69 10.16
CA ASP A 35 -19.85 -5.63 11.28
C ASP A 35 -18.70 -5.62 12.29
N GLY A 36 -17.65 -4.81 12.04
CA GLY A 36 -16.45 -4.74 12.86
C GLY A 36 -15.47 -5.89 12.64
N THR A 37 -15.70 -6.71 11.61
CA THR A 37 -14.82 -7.82 11.24
C THR A 37 -14.29 -7.64 9.81
N GLY A 38 -13.03 -8.03 9.58
CA GLY A 38 -12.43 -7.94 8.27
C GLY A 38 -12.32 -6.51 7.73
N TYR A 39 -12.10 -6.38 6.44
CA TYR A 39 -12.05 -5.12 5.73
C TYR A 39 -13.11 -5.07 4.64
N SER A 40 -13.57 -3.87 4.33
CA SER A 40 -14.52 -3.60 3.26
C SER A 40 -14.06 -2.44 2.40
N MET A 41 -14.44 -2.48 1.14
CA MET A 41 -14.35 -1.39 0.20
C MET A 41 -15.70 -0.68 0.12
N TYR A 42 -15.71 0.61 0.41
CA TYR A 42 -16.88 1.46 0.24
C TYR A 42 -16.81 2.16 -1.11
N LYS A 43 -17.85 2.00 -1.90
CA LYS A 43 -17.99 2.59 -3.23
C LYS A 43 -19.13 3.59 -3.29
N THR A 44 -18.90 4.71 -4.00
CA THR A 44 -19.94 5.63 -4.41
C THR A 44 -19.89 5.87 -5.92
N VAL A 45 -21.06 6.00 -6.55
CA VAL A 45 -21.23 6.25 -7.99
C VAL A 45 -22.02 7.54 -8.27
N ASP A 46 -22.39 8.27 -7.23
CA ASP A 46 -23.28 9.42 -7.28
C ASP A 46 -22.70 10.68 -6.61
N GLY A 47 -21.39 10.77 -6.56
CA GLY A 47 -20.70 11.92 -5.96
C GLY A 47 -20.75 11.94 -4.44
N ALA A 48 -20.65 10.78 -3.81
CA ALA A 48 -20.66 10.57 -2.36
C ALA A 48 -22.02 10.85 -1.68
N ILE A 49 -23.13 10.82 -2.44
CA ILE A 49 -24.48 10.93 -1.88
C ILE A 49 -24.86 9.61 -1.20
N THR A 50 -24.58 8.48 -1.87
CA THR A 50 -24.76 7.14 -1.29
C THR A 50 -23.49 6.33 -1.38
N TRP A 51 -23.32 5.38 -0.43
CA TRP A 51 -22.19 4.46 -0.37
C TRP A 51 -22.68 3.03 -0.27
N THR A 52 -22.03 2.13 -0.98
CA THR A 52 -22.25 0.68 -0.87
C THR A 52 -21.01 0.02 -0.29
N GLU A 53 -21.22 -0.94 0.60
CA GLU A 53 -20.16 -1.77 1.16
C GLU A 53 -19.93 -2.99 0.28
N HIS A 54 -18.66 -3.30 0.04
CA HIS A 54 -18.18 -4.49 -0.65
C HIS A 54 -17.11 -5.16 0.21
N VAL A 55 -17.43 -6.32 0.78
CA VAL A 55 -16.55 -7.04 1.70
C VAL A 55 -15.34 -7.58 0.96
N LEU A 56 -14.14 -7.35 1.51
CA LEU A 56 -12.88 -7.88 0.98
C LEU A 56 -12.67 -9.35 1.41
N PRO A 57 -11.92 -10.15 0.62
CA PRO A 57 -11.69 -11.57 0.91
C PRO A 57 -10.65 -11.75 2.04
N THR A 58 -10.99 -11.34 3.25
CA THR A 58 -10.10 -11.40 4.42
C THR A 58 -10.26 -12.68 5.26
N GLU A 59 -11.14 -13.61 4.85
CA GLU A 59 -11.43 -14.83 5.62
C GLU A 59 -10.20 -15.71 5.83
N GLU A 60 -9.33 -15.84 4.82
CA GLU A 60 -8.12 -16.66 4.88
C GLU A 60 -6.94 -15.92 5.51
N SER A 61 -6.82 -14.62 5.26
CA SER A 61 -5.72 -13.80 5.76
C SER A 61 -6.01 -13.23 7.15
N GLY A 62 -7.29 -13.14 7.54
CA GLY A 62 -7.71 -12.43 8.74
C GLY A 62 -7.39 -10.94 8.68
N THR A 63 -7.48 -10.29 9.82
CA THR A 63 -7.10 -8.89 10.02
C THR A 63 -6.15 -8.78 11.20
N ALA A 64 -5.15 -7.92 11.11
CA ALA A 64 -4.22 -7.71 12.19
C ALA A 64 -4.93 -7.14 13.44
N ASP A 65 -4.60 -7.65 14.62
CA ASP A 65 -5.14 -7.17 15.93
C ASP A 65 -4.38 -5.95 16.47
N THR A 66 -3.55 -5.33 15.63
CA THR A 66 -2.65 -4.24 16.03
C THR A 66 -3.08 -2.92 15.41
N TRP A 67 -2.38 -1.86 15.73
CA TRP A 67 -2.52 -0.52 15.14
C TRP A 67 -2.44 -0.49 13.58
N ASN A 68 -2.01 -1.58 12.94
CA ASN A 68 -2.06 -1.78 11.49
C ASN A 68 -3.44 -2.26 10.98
N ALA A 69 -4.36 -2.59 11.88
CA ALA A 69 -5.65 -3.22 11.55
C ALA A 69 -6.75 -2.24 11.14
N GLU A 70 -6.44 -0.97 10.97
CA GLU A 70 -7.49 0.03 10.85
C GLU A 70 -7.84 0.35 9.40
N GLU A 71 -7.01 -0.07 8.42
CA GLU A 71 -7.16 0.39 7.05
C GLU A 71 -6.91 -0.70 6.00
N ALA A 72 -7.82 -0.79 5.03
CA ALA A 72 -7.51 -1.35 3.73
C ALA A 72 -7.23 -0.20 2.76
N GLN A 73 -6.02 -0.16 2.21
CA GLN A 73 -5.64 0.83 1.21
C GLN A 73 -6.20 0.46 -0.16
N VAL A 74 -6.45 1.45 -0.99
CA VAL A 74 -7.05 1.24 -2.31
C VAL A 74 -6.41 2.13 -3.36
N ASP A 75 -6.28 1.62 -4.58
CA ASP A 75 -6.04 2.40 -5.79
C ASP A 75 -6.69 1.74 -7.00
N THR A 76 -6.74 2.46 -8.13
CA THR A 76 -7.34 1.98 -9.37
C THR A 76 -6.39 2.19 -10.55
N ASP A 77 -6.36 1.23 -11.47
CA ASP A 77 -5.60 1.38 -12.71
C ASP A 77 -6.35 2.20 -13.78
N THR A 78 -5.70 2.42 -14.91
CA THR A 78 -6.24 3.22 -16.03
C THR A 78 -7.48 2.62 -16.72
N GLU A 79 -7.84 1.38 -16.41
CA GLU A 79 -9.11 0.75 -16.84
C GLU A 79 -10.13 0.66 -15.71
N SER A 80 -9.86 1.32 -14.56
CA SER A 80 -10.70 1.34 -13.37
C SER A 80 -10.85 -0.02 -12.67
N ASN A 81 -9.90 -0.95 -12.87
CA ASN A 81 -9.80 -2.10 -11.99
C ASN A 81 -9.35 -1.64 -10.61
N VAL A 82 -9.89 -2.23 -9.57
CA VAL A 82 -9.68 -1.80 -8.17
C VAL A 82 -8.72 -2.74 -7.48
N TYR A 83 -7.72 -2.20 -6.78
CA TYR A 83 -6.76 -2.96 -6.00
C TYR A 83 -6.87 -2.56 -4.53
N ALA A 84 -7.02 -3.55 -3.66
CA ALA A 84 -7.06 -3.35 -2.22
C ALA A 84 -5.87 -4.02 -1.56
N MET A 85 -5.28 -3.37 -0.55
CA MET A 85 -4.18 -3.90 0.26
C MET A 85 -4.50 -3.76 1.74
N TRP A 86 -4.17 -4.78 2.52
CA TRP A 86 -4.35 -4.78 3.98
C TRP A 86 -3.27 -5.62 4.67
N MET A 87 -3.19 -5.50 6.00
CA MET A 87 -2.36 -6.37 6.83
C MET A 87 -3.19 -7.54 7.35
N GLY A 88 -2.71 -8.77 7.12
CA GLY A 88 -3.31 -10.00 7.62
C GLY A 88 -3.03 -10.22 9.11
N ILE A 89 -3.68 -11.23 9.70
CA ILE A 89 -3.51 -11.63 11.11
C ILE A 89 -2.08 -12.07 11.44
N ASP A 90 -1.34 -12.50 10.44
CA ASP A 90 0.08 -12.87 10.52
C ASP A 90 1.02 -11.64 10.40
N ASN A 91 0.46 -10.43 10.38
CA ASN A 91 1.15 -9.17 10.15
C ASN A 91 1.87 -9.08 8.78
N MET A 92 1.41 -9.83 7.79
CA MET A 92 1.93 -9.79 6.42
C MET A 92 1.00 -9.00 5.49
N PRO A 93 1.54 -8.35 4.44
CA PRO A 93 0.73 -7.57 3.51
C PRO A 93 0.04 -8.48 2.48
N TYR A 94 -1.25 -8.31 2.35
CA TYR A 94 -2.10 -9.01 1.37
C TYR A 94 -2.74 -8.02 0.42
N PHE A 95 -3.01 -8.47 -0.80
CA PHE A 95 -3.83 -7.72 -1.73
C PHE A 95 -4.88 -8.61 -2.39
N SER A 96 -5.89 -7.95 -2.93
CA SER A 96 -6.89 -8.51 -3.83
C SER A 96 -7.25 -7.46 -4.88
N TYR A 97 -7.77 -7.90 -6.02
CA TYR A 97 -8.24 -6.99 -7.07
C TYR A 97 -9.68 -7.32 -7.48
N SER A 98 -10.33 -6.32 -8.06
CA SER A 98 -11.65 -6.43 -8.67
C SER A 98 -11.62 -5.83 -10.07
N MET A 99 -12.19 -6.53 -11.05
CA MET A 99 -12.36 -6.05 -12.43
C MET A 99 -13.80 -5.69 -12.75
N ASP A 100 -14.66 -5.59 -11.74
CA ASP A 100 -16.09 -5.34 -11.87
C ASP A 100 -16.61 -4.31 -10.86
N ASP A 101 -15.87 -3.22 -10.69
CA ASP A 101 -16.25 -2.11 -9.79
C ASP A 101 -16.41 -2.54 -8.32
N ALA A 102 -15.53 -3.37 -7.79
CA ALA A 102 -15.54 -3.91 -6.43
C ALA A 102 -16.74 -4.85 -6.12
N ASN A 103 -17.48 -5.34 -7.12
CA ASN A 103 -18.60 -6.26 -6.87
C ASN A 103 -18.10 -7.67 -6.54
N THR A 104 -17.01 -8.12 -7.18
CA THR A 104 -16.32 -9.37 -6.82
C THR A 104 -14.81 -9.13 -6.70
N TRP A 105 -14.17 -9.96 -5.89
CA TRP A 105 -12.74 -9.86 -5.58
C TRP A 105 -12.02 -11.16 -5.91
N SER A 106 -10.75 -11.07 -6.32
CA SER A 106 -9.86 -12.22 -6.41
C SER A 106 -9.58 -12.79 -5.02
N ASP A 107 -9.07 -14.02 -4.95
CA ASP A 107 -8.49 -14.54 -3.72
C ASP A 107 -7.37 -13.61 -3.20
N ALA A 108 -7.19 -13.60 -1.89
CA ALA A 108 -6.14 -12.80 -1.25
C ALA A 108 -4.76 -13.37 -1.57
N ILE A 109 -3.83 -12.51 -1.96
CA ILE A 109 -2.45 -12.89 -2.29
C ILE A 109 -1.49 -12.13 -1.37
N MET A 110 -0.63 -12.85 -0.66
CA MET A 110 0.42 -12.24 0.16
C MET A 110 1.53 -11.67 -0.74
N VAL A 111 1.90 -10.41 -0.51
CA VAL A 111 2.92 -9.70 -1.30
C VAL A 111 4.24 -9.49 -0.57
N GLY A 112 4.29 -9.74 0.72
CA GLY A 112 5.51 -9.64 1.51
C GLY A 112 6.48 -10.79 1.24
N PRO A 113 7.80 -10.55 1.27
CA PRO A 113 8.78 -11.62 1.18
C PRO A 113 8.75 -12.49 2.44
N SER A 114 8.94 -13.80 2.25
CA SER A 114 8.77 -14.82 3.30
C SER A 114 9.77 -14.76 4.46
N HIS A 115 10.78 -13.91 4.39
CA HIS A 115 11.74 -13.71 5.48
C HIS A 115 11.29 -12.64 6.49
N LEU A 116 10.26 -11.87 6.16
CA LEU A 116 9.68 -10.90 7.10
C LEU A 116 8.78 -11.62 8.12
N GLU A 117 8.84 -11.16 9.36
CA GLU A 117 8.00 -11.65 10.48
C GLU A 117 6.94 -10.62 10.89
N GLY A 118 7.03 -9.39 10.36
CA GLY A 118 6.05 -8.36 10.60
C GLY A 118 6.18 -7.22 9.62
N THR A 119 5.03 -6.62 9.29
CA THR A 119 4.93 -5.47 8.38
C THR A 119 3.94 -4.44 8.92
N GLY A 120 3.97 -3.23 8.35
CA GLY A 120 3.05 -2.16 8.73
C GLY A 120 2.98 -1.04 7.70
N PHE A 121 2.01 -0.16 7.88
CA PHE A 121 1.75 0.99 7.00
C PHE A 121 1.56 0.57 5.54
N PRO A 122 0.47 -0.14 5.21
CA PRO A 122 0.20 -0.52 3.83
C PRO A 122 -0.10 0.71 2.96
N VAL A 123 0.41 0.72 1.76
CA VAL A 123 0.01 1.66 0.71
C VAL A 123 0.08 0.97 -0.65
N VAL A 124 -0.89 1.25 -1.51
CA VAL A 124 -0.98 0.67 -2.85
C VAL A 124 -1.09 1.77 -3.90
N ILE A 125 -0.46 1.55 -5.06
CA ILE A 125 -0.61 2.41 -6.22
C ILE A 125 -0.64 1.57 -7.49
N ALA A 126 -1.57 1.88 -8.40
CA ALA A 126 -1.77 1.18 -9.65
C ALA A 126 -1.46 2.07 -10.86
N GLY A 127 -0.96 1.47 -11.93
CA GLY A 127 -0.66 2.13 -13.20
C GLY A 127 -1.54 1.61 -14.33
N ASP A 128 -0.93 0.99 -15.34
CA ASP A 128 -1.66 0.31 -16.41
C ASP A 128 -2.33 -0.98 -15.88
N PRO A 129 -3.36 -1.52 -16.55
CA PRO A 129 -4.10 -2.70 -16.10
C PRO A 129 -3.21 -3.88 -15.72
N GLY A 130 -3.45 -4.43 -14.52
CA GLY A 130 -2.67 -5.52 -13.96
C GLY A 130 -1.28 -5.13 -13.44
N ARG A 131 -0.94 -3.83 -13.38
CA ARG A 131 0.33 -3.30 -12.90
C ARG A 131 0.13 -2.50 -11.63
N VAL A 132 0.62 -3.02 -10.52
CA VAL A 132 0.39 -2.46 -9.19
C VAL A 132 1.66 -2.56 -8.34
N ALA A 133 1.85 -1.58 -7.47
CA ALA A 133 2.92 -1.59 -6.48
C ALA A 133 2.35 -1.41 -5.06
N PHE A 134 3.03 -2.04 -4.11
CA PHE A 134 2.70 -2.06 -2.71
C PHE A 134 3.88 -1.54 -1.91
N GLY A 135 3.65 -0.52 -1.08
CA GLY A 135 4.64 0.01 -0.16
C GLY A 135 4.30 -0.37 1.27
N TYR A 136 5.31 -0.68 2.07
CA TYR A 136 5.16 -1.01 3.48
C TYR A 136 6.51 -0.94 4.22
N VAL A 137 6.48 -0.90 5.54
CA VAL A 137 7.65 -1.16 6.37
C VAL A 137 7.62 -2.62 6.82
N GLY A 138 8.79 -3.22 7.04
CA GLY A 138 8.89 -4.61 7.45
C GLY A 138 10.09 -4.89 8.35
N THR A 139 10.01 -5.96 9.14
CA THR A 139 11.05 -6.45 10.05
C THR A 139 11.19 -7.97 9.95
N GLU A 140 12.41 -8.46 10.19
CA GLU A 140 12.73 -9.89 10.33
C GLU A 140 12.58 -10.40 11.78
N GLY A 141 11.80 -9.68 12.62
CA GLY A 141 11.54 -10.07 14.02
C GLY A 141 12.62 -9.64 15.03
N ASP A 142 13.68 -9.00 14.56
CA ASP A 142 14.79 -8.51 15.41
C ASP A 142 14.58 -7.08 15.93
N GLY A 143 13.43 -6.47 15.59
CA GLY A 143 13.11 -5.08 15.91
C GLY A 143 13.76 -4.04 14.99
N VAL A 144 14.46 -4.50 13.96
CA VAL A 144 15.04 -3.66 12.91
C VAL A 144 14.04 -3.54 11.76
N TRP A 145 13.78 -2.32 11.31
CA TRP A 145 12.75 -2.04 10.32
C TRP A 145 13.33 -1.43 9.05
N HIS A 146 12.78 -1.85 7.92
CA HIS A 146 13.15 -1.37 6.60
C HIS A 146 11.90 -1.04 5.77
N GLY A 147 12.06 -0.16 4.78
CA GLY A 147 11.03 0.12 3.78
C GLY A 147 11.11 -0.85 2.61
N TYR A 148 9.95 -1.25 2.10
CA TYR A 148 9.85 -2.19 0.98
C TYR A 148 8.89 -1.68 -0.08
N ILE A 149 9.20 -1.98 -1.34
CA ILE A 149 8.25 -1.93 -2.45
C ILE A 149 8.16 -3.31 -3.08
N SER A 150 6.94 -3.83 -3.21
CA SER A 150 6.63 -5.01 -4.02
C SER A 150 5.88 -4.59 -5.27
N VAL A 151 6.31 -5.04 -6.45
CA VAL A 151 5.67 -4.72 -7.73
C VAL A 151 5.19 -5.99 -8.41
N ILE A 152 3.99 -5.93 -8.95
CA ILE A 152 3.36 -6.95 -9.78
C ILE A 152 3.01 -6.31 -11.12
N THR A 153 3.30 -6.99 -12.23
CA THR A 153 2.97 -6.52 -13.60
C THR A 153 1.99 -7.41 -14.33
N ASP A 154 1.50 -8.43 -13.65
CA ASP A 154 0.59 -9.46 -14.16
C ASP A 154 -0.42 -9.88 -13.07
N ALA A 155 -0.96 -8.90 -12.35
CA ALA A 155 -1.81 -9.11 -11.16
C ALA A 155 -3.04 -9.99 -11.41
N PHE A 156 -3.51 -10.11 -12.67
CA PHE A 156 -4.67 -10.92 -13.04
C PHE A 156 -4.34 -12.40 -13.28
N ASN A 157 -3.08 -12.80 -13.14
CA ASN A 157 -2.69 -14.21 -13.19
C ASN A 157 -2.98 -14.89 -11.85
N GLU A 158 -3.29 -16.18 -11.89
CA GLU A 158 -3.48 -17.00 -10.67
C GLU A 158 -2.26 -17.01 -9.74
N THR A 159 -1.07 -16.89 -10.31
CA THR A 159 0.21 -16.85 -9.59
C THR A 159 1.06 -15.71 -10.14
N PRO A 160 0.77 -14.46 -9.74
CA PRO A 160 1.48 -13.31 -10.27
C PRO A 160 2.94 -13.28 -9.82
N LEU A 161 3.80 -12.75 -10.67
CA LEU A 161 5.21 -12.55 -10.34
C LEU A 161 5.37 -11.30 -9.46
N ILE A 162 5.82 -11.51 -8.23
CA ILE A 162 6.06 -10.45 -7.26
C ILE A 162 7.55 -10.14 -7.23
N THR A 163 7.91 -8.88 -7.47
CA THR A 163 9.29 -8.38 -7.35
C THR A 163 9.36 -7.41 -6.17
N THR A 164 10.10 -7.78 -5.13
CA THR A 164 10.24 -6.96 -3.93
C THR A 164 11.66 -6.43 -3.79
N VAL A 165 11.77 -5.16 -3.38
CA VAL A 165 13.04 -4.52 -3.04
C VAL A 165 12.95 -3.84 -1.69
N GLN A 166 14.03 -3.92 -0.91
CA GLN A 166 14.27 -3.09 0.25
C GLN A 166 14.82 -1.74 -0.21
N LEU A 167 14.31 -0.64 0.33
CA LEU A 167 14.63 0.72 -0.13
C LEU A 167 15.80 1.35 0.59
N ASN A 168 15.88 1.21 1.91
CA ASN A 168 17.00 1.72 2.68
C ASN A 168 18.12 0.68 2.83
N ALA A 169 19.34 1.13 3.05
CA ALA A 169 20.48 0.23 3.19
C ALA A 169 20.30 -0.71 4.41
N PRO A 170 20.82 -1.94 4.35
CA PRO A 170 20.71 -2.88 5.49
C PRO A 170 21.36 -2.39 6.78
N ASP A 171 22.38 -1.54 6.68
CA ASP A 171 23.10 -0.92 7.80
C ASP A 171 22.55 0.46 8.19
N ASP A 172 21.47 0.91 7.54
CA ASP A 172 20.77 2.17 7.82
C ASP A 172 19.26 1.91 7.97
N PRO A 173 18.84 1.20 9.05
CA PRO A 173 17.44 0.85 9.27
C PRO A 173 16.60 2.09 9.58
N LEU A 174 15.28 1.96 9.35
CA LEU A 174 14.31 2.97 9.79
C LEU A 174 14.30 2.99 11.32
N ASP A 175 14.36 4.19 11.89
CA ASP A 175 14.27 4.33 13.35
C ASP A 175 12.80 4.23 13.79
N ASN A 176 12.46 3.17 14.50
CA ASN A 176 11.16 2.99 15.12
C ASN A 176 11.11 3.49 16.58
N ALA A 177 12.25 3.94 17.10
CA ALA A 177 12.31 4.42 18.48
C ALA A 177 12.04 5.92 18.55
N SER A 178 10.99 6.31 19.26
CA SER A 178 10.87 7.66 19.79
C SER A 178 11.11 7.64 21.29
N PRO A 179 12.34 7.85 21.74
CA PRO A 179 12.68 7.75 23.16
C PRO A 179 12.11 8.91 24.01
N THR A 180 11.54 9.93 23.38
CA THR A 180 11.20 11.19 24.07
C THR A 180 9.73 11.55 24.05
N CYS A 181 8.89 10.78 23.37
CA CYS A 181 7.49 11.09 23.23
C CYS A 181 6.66 10.25 24.21
N GLY A 182 6.02 10.89 25.14
CA GLY A 182 5.16 10.25 26.13
C GLY A 182 3.74 9.94 25.64
N TYR A 183 3.52 9.94 24.33
CA TYR A 183 2.21 9.70 23.69
C TYR A 183 2.26 8.47 22.81
N GLU A 184 1.16 7.74 22.70
CA GLU A 184 1.04 6.50 21.94
C GLU A 184 1.31 6.63 20.43
N ARG A 185 1.35 7.86 19.88
CA ARG A 185 1.58 8.16 18.46
C ARG A 185 2.98 8.67 18.13
N CYS A 186 3.95 8.32 18.90
CA CYS A 186 5.31 8.80 18.73
C CYS A 186 6.24 7.65 18.35
N GLY A 187 6.03 7.11 17.17
CA GLY A 187 6.97 6.18 16.55
C GLY A 187 7.90 6.89 15.56
N GLY A 188 9.08 6.37 15.34
CA GLY A 188 10.03 6.88 14.35
C GLY A 188 9.52 6.79 12.90
N PHE A 189 8.51 5.96 12.63
CA PHE A 189 7.86 5.84 11.32
C PHE A 189 6.83 6.93 11.03
N GLY A 190 6.46 7.77 12.00
CA GLY A 190 5.31 8.66 11.87
C GLY A 190 3.99 7.87 11.78
N ASP A 191 2.96 8.53 11.28
CA ASP A 191 1.63 7.93 11.15
C ASP A 191 1.27 7.55 9.70
N PHE A 192 2.05 8.01 8.71
CA PHE A 192 1.69 7.87 7.30
C PHE A 192 2.90 7.66 6.40
N ILE A 193 2.73 6.78 5.42
CA ILE A 193 3.59 6.65 4.24
C ILE A 193 2.72 6.89 3.01
N ASP A 194 3.34 7.23 1.89
CA ASP A 194 2.62 7.48 0.64
C ASP A 194 3.43 7.03 -0.56
N MET A 195 2.73 6.72 -1.66
CA MET A 195 3.33 6.32 -2.93
C MET A 195 2.88 7.21 -4.06
N GLN A 196 3.78 7.38 -5.03
CA GLN A 196 3.48 8.06 -6.30
C GLN A 196 4.14 7.33 -7.47
N ILE A 197 3.59 7.48 -8.67
CA ILE A 197 4.18 6.99 -9.91
C ILE A 197 4.81 8.18 -10.64
N ASP A 198 6.08 8.08 -11.01
CA ASP A 198 6.70 9.11 -11.84
C ASP A 198 6.33 8.97 -13.32
N ALA A 199 6.75 9.94 -14.13
CA ALA A 199 6.47 9.98 -15.57
C ALA A 199 6.99 8.75 -16.34
N PHE A 200 7.82 7.94 -15.73
CA PHE A 200 8.42 6.75 -16.29
C PHE A 200 7.79 5.45 -15.79
N GLY A 201 6.73 5.55 -14.98
CA GLY A 201 6.05 4.38 -14.42
C GLY A 201 6.76 3.76 -13.23
N ARG A 202 7.74 4.44 -12.61
CA ARG A 202 8.41 3.93 -11.41
C ARG A 202 7.59 4.28 -10.18
N PRO A 203 7.31 3.31 -9.31
CA PRO A 203 6.71 3.59 -8.01
C PRO A 203 7.76 4.19 -7.07
N TRP A 204 7.41 5.27 -6.40
CA TRP A 204 8.18 5.92 -5.36
C TRP A 204 7.45 5.79 -4.04
N LEU A 205 8.16 5.42 -2.98
CA LEU A 205 7.65 5.33 -1.62
C LEU A 205 8.31 6.39 -0.74
N SER A 206 7.49 7.12 0.00
CA SER A 206 7.91 8.07 1.02
C SER A 206 7.81 7.43 2.39
N LEU A 207 8.89 7.48 3.16
CA LEU A 207 9.03 6.89 4.48
C LEU A 207 9.56 7.91 5.48
N SER A 208 9.15 7.80 6.73
CA SER A 208 9.84 8.48 7.82
C SER A 208 11.13 7.74 8.14
N HIS A 209 12.24 8.46 8.15
CA HIS A 209 13.55 7.94 8.56
C HIS A 209 14.14 8.95 9.53
N ASN A 210 14.18 8.58 10.80
CA ASN A 210 14.45 9.54 11.84
C ASN A 210 15.49 9.08 12.86
N PRO A 211 16.76 8.96 12.49
CA PRO A 211 17.81 8.78 13.48
C PRO A 211 18.02 10.04 14.35
N SER A 212 17.47 11.20 13.95
CA SER A 212 17.65 12.48 14.66
C SER A 212 16.41 13.33 14.81
N GLY A 213 15.23 12.87 14.38
CA GLY A 213 13.94 13.52 14.66
C GLY A 213 13.18 14.14 13.49
N ASP A 214 13.78 14.43 12.34
CA ASP A 214 13.13 15.30 11.36
C ASP A 214 13.37 14.94 9.89
N THR A 215 13.82 13.74 9.57
CA THR A 215 14.14 13.37 8.19
C THR A 215 13.22 12.28 7.65
N GLY A 216 12.72 12.50 6.43
CA GLY A 216 12.06 11.48 5.63
C GLY A 216 13.00 11.01 4.52
N ILE A 217 12.79 9.79 4.05
CA ILE A 217 13.42 9.29 2.84
C ILE A 217 12.36 9.00 1.79
N MET A 218 12.74 9.15 0.52
CA MET A 218 11.97 8.64 -0.60
C MET A 218 12.85 7.67 -1.38
N GLY A 219 12.28 6.56 -1.77
CA GLY A 219 13.01 5.53 -2.48
C GLY A 219 12.23 4.89 -3.61
N THR A 220 12.95 4.46 -4.62
CA THR A 220 12.47 3.61 -5.71
C THR A 220 13.59 2.69 -6.16
N PHE A 221 13.27 1.67 -6.94
CA PHE A 221 14.29 0.88 -7.62
C PHE A 221 14.54 1.43 -9.03
N GLN A 222 15.80 1.54 -9.41
CA GLN A 222 16.20 2.09 -10.72
C GLN A 222 16.06 1.09 -11.86
N THR A 223 16.12 -0.20 -11.56
CA THR A 223 15.98 -1.30 -12.52
C THR A 223 14.95 -2.29 -12.03
N GLY A 224 13.95 -2.57 -12.84
CA GLY A 224 12.88 -3.50 -12.46
C GLY A 224 11.61 -3.24 -13.26
N PRO A 225 10.51 -3.87 -12.87
CA PRO A 225 9.25 -3.69 -13.56
C PRO A 225 8.70 -2.27 -13.32
N THR A 226 8.03 -1.72 -14.36
CA THR A 226 7.35 -0.42 -14.29
C THR A 226 5.84 -0.61 -14.21
N LEU A 227 5.14 0.39 -13.72
CA LEU A 227 3.67 0.41 -13.69
C LEU A 227 3.05 0.89 -15.01
N TYR A 228 3.86 1.34 -15.97
CA TYR A 228 3.44 1.64 -17.34
C TYR A 228 3.99 0.59 -18.30
N GLY A 229 3.10 -0.18 -18.93
CA GLY A 229 3.48 -1.32 -19.78
C GLY A 229 4.21 -0.97 -21.07
N ASN A 230 4.10 0.29 -21.51
CA ASN A 230 4.76 0.81 -22.71
C ASN A 230 6.15 1.42 -22.43
N VAL A 231 6.60 1.43 -21.19
CA VAL A 231 7.88 2.01 -20.78
C VAL A 231 8.82 0.89 -20.35
N THR A 232 10.02 0.86 -20.93
CA THR A 232 11.10 -0.02 -20.48
C THR A 232 12.05 0.77 -19.57
N GLN A 233 12.23 0.33 -18.37
CA GLN A 233 13.05 1.01 -17.38
C GLN A 233 14.50 1.19 -17.83
N LEU A 234 15.04 0.25 -18.61
CA LEU A 234 16.40 0.35 -19.16
C LEU A 234 16.61 1.59 -20.05
N SER A 235 15.56 2.08 -20.72
CA SER A 235 15.65 3.30 -21.54
C SER A 235 15.58 4.59 -20.74
N MET A 236 15.38 4.50 -19.43
CA MET A 236 15.13 5.64 -18.53
C MET A 236 16.31 5.92 -17.60
N LEU A 237 17.31 5.04 -17.57
CA LEU A 237 18.50 5.30 -16.79
C LEU A 237 19.35 6.36 -17.50
N PRO A 238 19.83 7.39 -16.79
CA PRO A 238 20.81 8.31 -17.34
C PRO A 238 22.04 7.53 -17.81
N GLU A 239 22.65 7.96 -18.90
CA GLU A 239 23.92 7.40 -19.36
C GLU A 239 24.94 7.49 -18.22
N GLY A 240 25.47 6.36 -17.73
CA GLY A 240 26.39 6.31 -16.58
C GLY A 240 25.71 6.23 -15.20
N GLY A 241 24.38 6.04 -15.13
CA GLY A 241 23.69 5.84 -13.86
C GLY A 241 24.20 4.59 -13.13
N VAL A 242 24.60 4.75 -11.89
CA VAL A 242 24.99 3.65 -11.02
C VAL A 242 23.71 2.89 -10.66
N GLN A 243 23.73 1.58 -10.87
CA GLN A 243 22.69 0.71 -10.30
C GLN A 243 22.91 0.68 -8.79
N THR A 244 22.09 1.42 -8.06
CA THR A 244 22.03 1.29 -6.63
C THR A 244 21.00 0.23 -6.28
N ARG A 245 21.37 -0.73 -5.47
CA ARG A 245 20.40 -1.55 -4.77
C ARG A 245 19.60 -0.63 -3.86
N GLY A 246 18.31 -0.91 -3.67
CA GLY A 246 17.44 -0.12 -2.82
C GLY A 246 18.15 0.42 -1.58
N GLY A 247 17.88 1.65 -1.23
CA GLY A 247 18.54 2.34 -0.12
C GLY A 247 19.28 3.62 -0.46
N ASP A 248 19.66 3.83 -1.70
CA ASP A 248 20.25 5.11 -2.05
C ASP A 248 19.16 6.11 -2.45
N CYS A 249 18.87 7.04 -1.55
CA CYS A 249 18.14 8.25 -1.91
C CYS A 249 18.95 9.01 -2.95
N GLN A 250 18.46 9.07 -4.17
CA GLN A 250 18.94 10.01 -5.16
C GLN A 250 17.94 11.14 -5.29
N LEU A 251 18.31 12.29 -4.76
CA LEU A 251 17.68 13.57 -5.04
C LEU A 251 17.99 14.02 -6.47
#